data_96d5d6c5013490c9a41e31f109f1055b
#
_entry.id   96d5d6c5013490c9a41e31f109f1055b
#
_cell.length_a   1.000
_cell.length_b   1.000
_cell.length_c   1.000
_cell.angle_alpha   90.00
_cell.angle_beta   90.00
_cell.angle_gamma   90.00
#
_symmetry.space_group_name_H-M   'P 1'
#
loop_
_entity.id
_entity.type
_entity.pdbx_description
1 polymer ?
#
loop_
_entity_poly.entity_id
_entity_poly.type
_entity_poly.pdbx_seq_one_letter_code
_entity_poly.pdbx_strand_id
1 'polypeptide(L)'
;QLTNESEQAVKGQLIGTLEGKTFSIPVSLAAGESKIVRVTSKEADVLHLKNPRLWWCHNMGKSEMYGMDLAFEIDGKVSDKETINFGVREVRDYFTEEGYRGFLLNGKKVLVRSAGWTDDIFLRDTPASNEIQVQYVRDMNLNSIRFENIWGTSQNVYDLCDRYGLLVLVGWSCHWEWDNYLGSSCDEFGGIKSEKDMNLIARSLNDQVLWLRNHPAIIAWFVGSD
;
A
#
# COMPACT_ATOMS: atom_id res chain seq x y z
N GLN A 1 -10.17 4.49 -10.03
CA GLN A 1 -11.58 4.22 -10.29
C GLN A 1 -12.37 5.52 -10.14
N LEU A 2 -13.29 5.78 -11.06
CA LEU A 2 -14.26 6.87 -11.00
C LEU A 2 -15.65 6.28 -10.88
N THR A 3 -16.48 6.86 -10.02
CA THR A 3 -17.88 6.45 -9.84
C THR A 3 -18.77 7.67 -10.04
N ASN A 4 -19.76 7.53 -10.90
CA ASN A 4 -20.83 8.53 -11.05
C ASN A 4 -22.00 8.13 -10.16
N GLU A 5 -22.18 8.81 -9.05
CA GLU A 5 -23.25 8.53 -8.09
C GLU A 5 -24.57 9.25 -8.45
N SER A 6 -24.59 10.02 -9.54
CA SER A 6 -25.79 10.71 -9.99
C SER A 6 -26.68 9.83 -10.87
N GLU A 7 -27.94 10.24 -11.00
CA GLU A 7 -28.93 9.57 -11.85
C GLU A 7 -28.80 9.96 -13.34
N GLN A 8 -27.85 10.78 -13.70
CA GLN A 8 -27.62 11.24 -15.07
C GLN A 8 -26.21 10.89 -15.55
N ALA A 9 -26.05 10.67 -16.84
CA ALA A 9 -24.75 10.50 -17.44
C ALA A 9 -23.94 11.80 -17.36
N VAL A 10 -22.65 11.68 -17.05
CA VAL A 10 -21.72 12.81 -16.95
C VAL A 10 -20.57 12.67 -17.93
N LYS A 11 -20.08 13.80 -18.42
CA LYS A 11 -18.85 13.90 -19.21
C LYS A 11 -17.93 14.90 -18.51
N GLY A 12 -16.68 14.53 -18.35
CA GLY A 12 -15.71 15.37 -17.65
C GLY A 12 -14.29 15.10 -18.10
N GLN A 13 -13.36 15.71 -17.41
CA GLN A 13 -11.92 15.58 -17.60
C GLN A 13 -11.29 15.02 -16.32
N LEU A 14 -10.56 13.91 -16.45
CA LEU A 14 -9.65 13.49 -15.40
C LEU A 14 -8.32 14.23 -15.60
N ILE A 15 -8.01 15.10 -14.68
CA ILE A 15 -6.79 15.92 -14.67
C ILE A 15 -5.83 15.34 -13.64
N GLY A 16 -4.59 15.12 -14.03
CA GLY A 16 -3.53 14.71 -13.11
C GLY A 16 -2.35 15.69 -13.18
N THR A 17 -1.81 16.05 -12.02
CA THR A 17 -0.64 16.94 -11.90
C THR A 17 0.47 16.23 -11.14
N LEU A 18 1.64 16.13 -11.76
CA LEU A 18 2.84 15.53 -11.18
C LEU A 18 4.06 16.43 -11.45
N GLU A 19 4.78 16.83 -10.41
CA GLU A 19 5.98 17.70 -10.52
C GLU A 19 5.71 18.97 -11.35
N GLY A 20 4.54 19.58 -11.17
CA GLY A 20 4.14 20.80 -11.86
C GLY A 20 3.70 20.61 -13.33
N LYS A 21 3.69 19.40 -13.83
CA LYS A 21 3.20 19.05 -15.17
C LYS A 21 1.85 18.38 -15.09
N THR A 22 0.95 18.74 -16.01
CA THR A 22 -0.42 18.22 -16.03
C THR A 22 -0.69 17.37 -17.25
N PHE A 23 -1.63 16.44 -17.12
CA PHE A 23 -2.32 15.77 -18.22
C PHE A 23 -3.82 15.83 -18.01
N SER A 24 -4.57 15.64 -19.09
CA SER A 24 -6.02 15.61 -19.05
C SER A 24 -6.55 14.52 -19.96
N ILE A 25 -7.47 13.71 -19.45
CA ILE A 25 -8.10 12.59 -20.17
C ILE A 25 -9.62 12.78 -20.13
N PRO A 26 -10.30 12.83 -21.28
CA PRO A 26 -11.76 12.91 -21.30
C PRO A 26 -12.36 11.58 -20.83
N VAL A 27 -13.34 11.65 -19.93
CA VAL A 27 -14.05 10.49 -19.39
C VAL A 27 -15.54 10.73 -19.44
N SER A 28 -16.28 9.72 -19.90
CA SER A 28 -17.74 9.69 -19.83
C SER A 28 -18.17 8.53 -18.94
N LEU A 29 -19.14 8.81 -18.06
CA LEU A 29 -19.72 7.84 -17.15
C LEU A 29 -21.25 7.87 -17.32
N ALA A 30 -21.88 6.71 -17.45
CA ALA A 30 -23.33 6.58 -17.36
C ALA A 30 -23.81 6.84 -15.92
N ALA A 31 -25.12 6.99 -15.74
CA ALA A 31 -25.73 7.09 -14.41
C ALA A 31 -25.36 5.86 -13.58
N GLY A 32 -24.86 6.05 -12.36
CA GLY A 32 -24.47 4.97 -11.45
C GLY A 32 -23.25 4.14 -11.91
N GLU A 33 -22.54 4.53 -12.97
CA GLU A 33 -21.39 3.75 -13.48
C GLU A 33 -20.15 3.92 -12.63
N SER A 34 -19.50 2.79 -12.30
CA SER A 34 -18.13 2.75 -11.81
C SER A 34 -17.21 2.28 -12.92
N LYS A 35 -16.15 3.05 -13.21
CA LYS A 35 -15.22 2.80 -14.31
C LYS A 35 -13.77 2.90 -13.86
N ILE A 36 -12.96 1.91 -14.23
CA ILE A 36 -11.51 1.99 -14.05
C ILE A 36 -10.92 2.70 -15.27
N VAL A 37 -10.36 3.88 -15.04
CA VAL A 37 -9.61 4.64 -16.04
C VAL A 37 -8.13 4.33 -15.85
N ARG A 38 -7.52 3.70 -16.84
CA ARG A 38 -6.09 3.41 -16.84
C ARG A 38 -5.37 4.43 -17.71
N VAL A 39 -4.39 5.12 -17.12
CA VAL A 39 -3.54 6.09 -17.80
C VAL A 39 -2.09 5.64 -17.63
N THR A 40 -1.38 5.54 -18.72
CA THR A 40 0.04 5.15 -18.73
C THR A 40 0.89 6.27 -19.34
N SER A 41 2.20 6.11 -19.34
CA SER A 41 3.11 7.06 -20.01
C SER A 41 2.88 7.19 -21.51
N LYS A 42 2.10 6.30 -22.14
CA LYS A 42 1.71 6.41 -23.56
C LYS A 42 0.64 7.46 -23.78
N GLU A 43 -0.30 7.58 -22.84
CA GLU A 43 -1.37 8.57 -22.87
C GLU A 43 -0.95 9.89 -22.23
N ALA A 44 -0.02 9.85 -21.27
CA ALA A 44 0.42 11.01 -20.51
C ALA A 44 1.95 10.95 -20.27
N ASP A 45 2.74 11.64 -21.09
CA ASP A 45 4.22 11.63 -21.00
C ASP A 45 4.75 12.10 -19.64
N VAL A 46 3.98 12.90 -18.91
CA VAL A 46 4.32 13.34 -17.54
C VAL A 46 4.51 12.16 -16.58
N LEU A 47 3.89 11.00 -16.86
CA LEU A 47 4.05 9.79 -16.07
C LEU A 47 5.37 9.04 -16.37
N HIS A 48 6.15 9.53 -17.35
CA HIS A 48 7.49 9.03 -17.63
C HIS A 48 8.53 9.89 -16.92
N LEU A 49 8.85 9.53 -15.69
CA LEU A 49 9.87 10.21 -14.90
C LEU A 49 11.28 9.84 -15.41
N LYS A 50 11.99 10.81 -15.98
CA LYS A 50 13.41 10.65 -16.35
C LYS A 50 14.28 10.88 -15.13
N ASN A 51 15.16 9.91 -14.81
CA ASN A 51 16.06 9.98 -13.65
C ASN A 51 15.30 10.30 -12.34
N PRO A 52 14.33 9.46 -11.94
CA PRO A 52 13.52 9.74 -10.76
C PRO A 52 14.36 9.77 -9.49
N ARG A 53 13.96 10.60 -8.52
CA ARG A 53 14.44 10.51 -7.16
C ARG A 53 13.95 9.17 -6.60
N LEU A 54 14.88 8.31 -6.16
CA LEU A 54 14.53 6.98 -5.66
C LEU A 54 14.21 7.05 -4.17
N TRP A 55 13.18 6.30 -3.79
CA TRP A 55 12.90 6.03 -2.39
C TRP A 55 13.88 4.99 -1.84
N TRP A 56 14.46 5.27 -0.71
CA TRP A 56 15.41 4.41 -0.02
C TRP A 56 14.97 4.20 1.43
N CYS A 57 15.32 3.02 1.98
CA CYS A 57 15.33 2.81 3.40
C CYS A 57 16.29 3.78 4.09
N HIS A 58 15.95 4.27 5.29
CA HIS A 58 16.64 5.37 5.96
C HIS A 58 18.15 5.17 6.16
N ASN A 59 18.59 3.92 6.31
CA ASN A 59 20.00 3.57 6.48
C ASN A 59 20.75 3.39 5.14
N MET A 60 20.08 3.57 4.01
CA MET A 60 20.65 3.40 2.67
C MET A 60 20.60 4.68 1.82
N GLY A 61 19.73 5.62 2.17
CA GLY A 61 19.55 6.86 1.42
C GLY A 61 18.36 7.67 1.89
N LYS A 62 17.87 8.56 1.03
CA LYS A 62 16.71 9.40 1.32
C LYS A 62 15.42 8.69 0.90
N SER A 63 14.39 8.81 1.71
CA SER A 63 13.04 8.30 1.44
C SER A 63 12.27 9.31 0.60
N GLU A 64 12.67 9.45 -0.67
CA GLU A 64 12.08 10.45 -1.57
C GLU A 64 10.67 10.05 -1.99
N MET A 65 9.73 10.97 -1.82
CA MET A 65 8.32 10.78 -2.17
C MET A 65 7.91 11.77 -3.26
N TYR A 66 6.92 11.38 -4.04
CA TYR A 66 6.22 12.19 -5.02
C TYR A 66 4.76 12.35 -4.59
N GLY A 67 4.18 13.51 -4.86
CA GLY A 67 2.75 13.74 -4.78
C GLY A 67 2.17 13.89 -6.18
N MET A 68 1.08 13.21 -6.45
CA MET A 68 0.27 13.38 -7.66
C MET A 68 -1.13 13.83 -7.28
N ASP A 69 -1.51 15.02 -7.72
CA ASP A 69 -2.86 15.52 -7.55
C ASP A 69 -3.72 15.05 -8.72
N LEU A 70 -4.88 14.49 -8.39
CA LEU A 70 -5.92 14.10 -9.34
C LEU A 70 -7.16 14.93 -9.08
N ALA A 71 -7.78 15.40 -10.15
CA ALA A 71 -9.09 16.08 -10.10
C ALA A 71 -9.99 15.55 -11.22
N PHE A 72 -11.26 15.42 -10.94
CA PHE A 72 -12.27 15.20 -11.95
C PHE A 72 -13.12 16.47 -12.12
N GLU A 73 -13.10 17.02 -13.32
CA GLU A 73 -13.82 18.26 -13.63
C GLU A 73 -14.99 18.01 -14.58
N ILE A 74 -16.11 18.64 -14.28
CA ILE A 74 -17.31 18.66 -15.11
C ILE A 74 -17.64 20.15 -15.38
N ASP A 75 -17.76 20.52 -16.64
CA ASP A 75 -18.05 21.90 -17.08
C ASP A 75 -17.14 22.96 -16.45
N GLY A 76 -15.83 22.62 -16.32
CA GLY A 76 -14.82 23.51 -15.76
C GLY A 76 -14.87 23.66 -14.23
N LYS A 77 -15.65 22.84 -13.54
CA LYS A 77 -15.72 22.82 -12.08
C LYS A 77 -15.21 21.49 -11.55
N VAL A 78 -14.36 21.54 -10.52
CA VAL A 78 -13.88 20.34 -9.82
C VAL A 78 -15.06 19.68 -9.12
N SER A 79 -15.35 18.44 -9.52
CA SER A 79 -16.36 17.59 -8.90
C SER A 79 -15.76 16.79 -7.74
N ASP A 80 -14.53 16.29 -7.92
CA ASP A 80 -13.81 15.54 -6.90
C ASP A 80 -12.30 15.69 -7.10
N LYS A 81 -11.53 15.53 -6.01
CA LYS A 81 -10.07 15.62 -6.05
C LYS A 81 -9.43 14.69 -5.02
N GLU A 82 -8.25 14.19 -5.37
CA GLU A 82 -7.44 13.37 -4.48
C GLU A 82 -5.95 13.62 -4.71
N THR A 83 -5.16 13.51 -3.64
CA THR A 83 -3.70 13.55 -3.71
C THR A 83 -3.15 12.17 -3.35
N ILE A 84 -2.36 11.59 -4.26
CA ILE A 84 -1.73 10.30 -4.09
C ILE A 84 -0.25 10.51 -3.85
N ASN A 85 0.27 10.00 -2.73
CA ASN A 85 1.70 9.96 -2.46
C ASN A 85 2.26 8.60 -2.89
N PHE A 86 3.44 8.61 -3.51
CA PHE A 86 4.13 7.40 -3.92
C PHE A 86 5.65 7.59 -3.96
N GLY A 87 6.39 6.50 -3.83
CA GLY A 87 7.82 6.48 -3.99
C GLY A 87 8.25 5.62 -5.19
N VAL A 88 9.29 6.03 -5.89
CA VAL A 88 9.86 5.26 -7.00
C VAL A 88 10.99 4.39 -6.46
N ARG A 89 10.82 3.09 -6.57
CA ARG A 89 11.81 2.11 -6.12
C ARG A 89 11.69 0.79 -6.88
N GLU A 90 12.74 -0.01 -6.85
CA GLU A 90 12.72 -1.39 -7.29
C GLU A 90 13.02 -2.31 -6.09
N VAL A 91 12.22 -3.35 -5.92
CA VAL A 91 12.48 -4.44 -4.97
C VAL A 91 12.63 -5.72 -5.75
N ARG A 92 13.71 -6.43 -5.49
CA ARG A 92 13.94 -7.80 -5.96
C ARG A 92 14.34 -8.69 -4.82
N ASP A 93 14.17 -9.97 -4.97
CA ASP A 93 14.69 -10.97 -4.06
C ASP A 93 15.79 -11.82 -4.75
N TYR A 94 16.56 -12.49 -3.93
CA TYR A 94 17.53 -13.48 -4.36
C TYR A 94 17.64 -14.57 -3.30
N PHE A 95 18.18 -15.72 -3.69
CA PHE A 95 18.55 -16.78 -2.74
C PHE A 95 20.06 -16.83 -2.58
N THR A 96 20.52 -17.02 -1.33
CA THR A 96 21.92 -17.29 -1.04
C THR A 96 22.27 -18.73 -1.46
N GLU A 97 23.57 -19.09 -1.41
CA GLU A 97 24.02 -20.46 -1.69
C GLU A 97 23.42 -21.47 -0.70
N GLU A 98 23.14 -21.02 0.53
CA GLU A 98 22.50 -21.83 1.58
C GLU A 98 20.97 -21.89 1.45
N GLY A 99 20.39 -21.23 0.46
CA GLY A 99 18.94 -21.21 0.20
C GLY A 99 18.16 -20.16 0.99
N TYR A 100 18.81 -19.22 1.67
CA TYR A 100 18.13 -18.14 2.37
C TYR A 100 17.71 -17.02 1.41
N ARG A 101 16.52 -16.50 1.62
CA ARG A 101 16.00 -15.37 0.84
C ARG A 101 16.60 -14.04 1.31
N GLY A 102 17.16 -13.29 0.39
CA GLY A 102 17.60 -11.93 0.60
C GLY A 102 16.85 -10.94 -0.29
N PHE A 103 16.98 -9.66 0.02
CA PHE A 103 16.32 -8.58 -0.72
C PHE A 103 17.32 -7.60 -1.31
N LEU A 104 16.95 -7.06 -2.46
CA LEU A 104 17.62 -5.94 -3.12
C LEU A 104 16.65 -4.76 -3.18
N LEU A 105 17.09 -3.60 -2.75
CA LEU A 105 16.39 -2.33 -2.91
C LEU A 105 17.19 -1.46 -3.90
N ASN A 106 16.57 -1.10 -5.00
CA ASN A 106 17.23 -0.33 -6.08
C ASN A 106 18.59 -0.95 -6.50
N GLY A 107 18.63 -2.27 -6.61
CA GLY A 107 19.82 -3.03 -7.00
C GLY A 107 20.87 -3.23 -5.90
N LYS A 108 20.69 -2.71 -4.68
CA LYS A 108 21.61 -2.90 -3.55
C LYS A 108 21.04 -3.88 -2.53
N LYS A 109 21.90 -4.79 -2.03
CA LYS A 109 21.52 -5.71 -0.96
C LYS A 109 21.11 -4.95 0.30
N VAL A 110 20.00 -5.34 0.90
CA VAL A 110 19.52 -4.79 2.16
C VAL A 110 19.46 -5.89 3.21
N LEU A 111 20.09 -5.66 4.35
CA LEU A 111 19.90 -6.49 5.54
C LEU A 111 18.65 -6.01 6.27
N VAL A 112 17.60 -6.82 6.28
CA VAL A 112 16.37 -6.52 6.98
C VAL A 112 16.58 -6.72 8.49
N ARG A 113 16.48 -5.63 9.25
CA ARG A 113 16.53 -5.64 10.71
C ARG A 113 15.16 -5.22 11.22
N SER A 114 14.37 -6.21 11.60
CA SER A 114 12.95 -6.04 11.89
C SER A 114 12.59 -6.49 13.29
N ALA A 115 11.50 -5.90 13.81
CA ALA A 115 10.78 -6.41 14.96
C ALA A 115 9.29 -6.50 14.64
N GLY A 116 8.54 -7.31 15.40
CA GLY A 116 7.09 -7.37 15.34
C GLY A 116 6.49 -6.05 15.82
N TRP A 117 5.45 -5.62 15.15
CA TRP A 117 4.63 -4.49 15.57
C TRP A 117 3.32 -5.01 16.12
N THR A 118 2.96 -4.56 17.30
CA THR A 118 1.66 -4.82 17.89
C THR A 118 0.93 -3.49 18.10
N ASP A 119 -0.37 -3.51 17.86
CA ASP A 119 -1.24 -2.38 18.15
C ASP A 119 -1.34 -2.15 19.66
N ASP A 120 -1.80 -0.96 20.05
CA ASP A 120 -2.13 -0.67 21.45
C ASP A 120 -3.17 -1.68 21.96
N ILE A 121 -2.96 -2.23 23.12
CA ILE A 121 -3.82 -3.27 23.71
C ILE A 121 -5.29 -2.85 23.84
N PHE A 122 -5.57 -1.55 23.88
CA PHE A 122 -6.91 -0.99 23.89
C PHE A 122 -7.34 -0.41 22.54
N LEU A 123 -6.57 -0.66 21.48
CA LEU A 123 -6.78 -0.14 20.12
C LEU A 123 -6.90 1.41 20.09
N ARG A 124 -6.09 2.07 20.91
CA ARG A 124 -6.08 3.55 21.05
C ARG A 124 -4.93 4.21 20.28
N ASP A 125 -4.56 3.63 19.15
CA ASP A 125 -3.54 4.21 18.32
C ASP A 125 -3.97 5.57 17.78
N THR A 126 -3.09 6.54 17.96
CA THR A 126 -3.27 7.89 17.42
C THR A 126 -2.15 8.19 16.41
N PRO A 127 -2.35 9.12 15.48
CA PRO A 127 -1.27 9.55 14.59
C PRO A 127 0.00 9.96 15.33
N ALA A 128 -0.13 10.61 16.48
CA ALA A 128 0.99 11.04 17.31
C ALA A 128 1.70 9.85 17.98
N SER A 129 0.97 8.88 18.54
CA SER A 129 1.57 7.69 19.14
C SER A 129 2.28 6.83 18.09
N ASN A 130 1.67 6.66 16.92
CA ASN A 130 2.27 5.93 15.82
C ASN A 130 3.58 6.59 15.35
N GLU A 131 3.60 7.92 15.24
CA GLU A 131 4.81 8.64 14.82
C GLU A 131 5.95 8.46 15.84
N ILE A 132 5.67 8.54 17.12
CA ILE A 132 6.66 8.30 18.18
C ILE A 132 7.20 6.87 18.08
N GLN A 133 6.34 5.86 17.91
CA GLN A 133 6.76 4.47 17.80
C GLN A 133 7.63 4.23 16.56
N VAL A 134 7.27 4.80 15.41
CA VAL A 134 8.06 4.71 14.17
C VAL A 134 9.43 5.39 14.35
N GLN A 135 9.49 6.50 15.07
CA GLN A 135 10.77 7.16 15.42
C GLN A 135 11.63 6.26 16.32
N TYR A 136 11.06 5.61 17.33
CA TYR A 136 11.79 4.65 18.15
C TYR A 136 12.39 3.50 17.35
N VAL A 137 11.67 2.96 16.38
CA VAL A 137 12.20 1.91 15.50
C VAL A 137 13.47 2.40 14.79
N ARG A 138 13.48 3.63 14.30
CA ARG A 138 14.67 4.24 13.67
C ARG A 138 15.81 4.45 14.68
N ASP A 139 15.49 4.98 15.85
CA ASP A 139 16.48 5.28 16.89
C ASP A 139 17.16 4.01 17.41
N MET A 140 16.46 2.88 17.40
CA MET A 140 17.03 1.54 17.67
C MET A 140 17.86 1.00 16.50
N ASN A 141 18.07 1.76 15.42
CA ASN A 141 18.73 1.32 14.19
C ASN A 141 18.07 0.11 13.51
N LEU A 142 16.79 -0.13 13.76
CA LEU A 142 16.00 -1.02 12.95
C LEU A 142 15.63 -0.32 11.64
N ASN A 143 15.48 -1.09 10.58
CA ASN A 143 15.10 -0.56 9.28
C ASN A 143 13.82 -1.16 8.73
N SER A 144 13.15 -1.97 9.52
CA SER A 144 11.92 -2.63 9.12
C SER A 144 11.01 -2.88 10.32
N ILE A 145 9.73 -2.97 10.03
CA ILE A 145 8.70 -3.48 10.95
C ILE A 145 7.91 -4.58 10.28
N ARG A 146 7.46 -5.55 11.07
CA ARG A 146 6.58 -6.63 10.63
C ARG A 146 5.22 -6.47 11.30
N PHE A 147 4.18 -6.34 10.52
CA PHE A 147 2.82 -6.46 11.01
C PHE A 147 2.40 -7.92 10.99
N GLU A 148 1.85 -8.40 12.09
CA GLU A 148 1.36 -9.78 12.20
C GLU A 148 -0.06 -9.89 11.62
N ASN A 149 -0.83 -8.83 11.72
CA ASN A 149 -2.19 -8.75 11.18
C ASN A 149 -2.48 -7.38 10.59
N ILE A 150 -3.68 -7.22 10.02
CA ILE A 150 -4.17 -5.94 9.48
C ILE A 150 -5.08 -5.18 10.45
N TRP A 151 -5.42 -5.79 11.58
CA TRP A 151 -6.38 -5.24 12.53
C TRP A 151 -5.77 -4.11 13.33
N GLY A 152 -6.51 -3.02 13.48
CA GLY A 152 -6.08 -1.86 14.23
C GLY A 152 -5.01 -1.01 13.55
N THR A 153 -4.29 -1.52 12.57
CA THR A 153 -3.25 -0.78 11.87
C THR A 153 -3.87 0.26 10.94
N SER A 154 -3.74 1.51 11.30
CA SER A 154 -4.20 2.60 10.46
C SER A 154 -3.26 2.82 9.27
N GLN A 155 -3.76 3.35 8.16
CA GLN A 155 -2.94 3.76 7.02
C GLN A 155 -1.83 4.74 7.44
N ASN A 156 -2.05 5.53 8.48
CA ASN A 156 -1.08 6.46 9.02
C ASN A 156 0.28 5.80 9.33
N VAL A 157 0.31 4.57 9.83
CA VAL A 157 1.58 3.87 10.11
C VAL A 157 2.34 3.59 8.82
N TYR A 158 1.66 3.21 7.74
CA TYR A 158 2.28 2.99 6.43
C TYR A 158 2.81 4.29 5.85
N ASP A 159 2.04 5.39 5.93
CA ASP A 159 2.48 6.73 5.49
C ASP A 159 3.71 7.20 6.27
N LEU A 160 3.76 6.91 7.57
CA LEU A 160 4.92 7.18 8.41
C LEU A 160 6.13 6.34 7.98
N CYS A 161 5.95 5.05 7.69
CA CYS A 161 7.02 4.19 7.19
C CYS A 161 7.58 4.69 5.86
N ASP A 162 6.71 5.11 4.95
CA ASP A 162 7.13 5.73 3.68
C ASP A 162 7.99 6.97 3.92
N ARG A 163 7.53 7.87 4.79
CA ARG A 163 8.19 9.13 5.09
C ARG A 163 9.50 8.95 5.86
N TYR A 164 9.52 8.04 6.83
CA TYR A 164 10.70 7.79 7.67
C TYR A 164 11.67 6.77 7.07
N GLY A 165 11.33 6.13 5.97
CA GLY A 165 12.17 5.15 5.29
C GLY A 165 12.31 3.84 6.05
N LEU A 166 11.23 3.33 6.60
CA LEU A 166 11.19 2.00 7.19
C LEU A 166 10.58 1.02 6.20
N LEU A 167 11.20 -0.13 6.04
CA LEU A 167 10.65 -1.24 5.28
C LEU A 167 9.49 -1.87 6.06
N VAL A 168 8.49 -2.34 5.33
CA VAL A 168 7.31 -2.98 5.93
C VAL A 168 7.14 -4.39 5.37
N LEU A 169 6.99 -5.33 6.27
CA LEU A 169 6.59 -6.70 6.03
C LEU A 169 5.13 -6.82 6.47
N VAL A 170 4.22 -6.86 5.51
CA VAL A 170 2.78 -6.82 5.79
C VAL A 170 2.29 -8.23 6.10
N GLY A 171 1.73 -8.43 7.30
CA GLY A 171 1.00 -9.64 7.64
C GLY A 171 -0.42 -9.62 7.08
N TRP A 172 -0.98 -10.81 6.94
CA TRP A 172 -2.40 -10.97 6.61
C TRP A 172 -3.20 -11.18 7.88
N SER A 173 -3.28 -12.38 8.37
CA SER A 173 -3.85 -12.68 9.67
C SER A 173 -3.09 -13.83 10.33
N CYS A 174 -3.11 -13.84 11.65
CA CYS A 174 -2.47 -14.86 12.46
C CYS A 174 -3.31 -16.15 12.45
N HIS A 175 -2.66 -17.31 12.59
CA HIS A 175 -3.34 -18.62 12.56
C HIS A 175 -4.52 -18.70 13.53
N TRP A 176 -4.32 -18.33 14.77
CA TRP A 176 -5.35 -18.42 15.82
C TRP A 176 -6.49 -17.41 15.69
N GLU A 177 -6.32 -16.34 14.87
CA GLU A 177 -7.41 -15.44 14.50
C GLU A 177 -8.45 -16.15 13.62
N TRP A 178 -8.06 -17.23 12.94
CA TRP A 178 -8.96 -17.99 12.06
C TRP A 178 -9.72 -19.11 12.77
N ASP A 179 -9.37 -19.45 13.99
CA ASP A 179 -9.96 -20.55 14.74
C ASP A 179 -11.48 -20.48 14.78
N ASN A 180 -12.04 -19.29 14.85
CA ASN A 180 -13.48 -19.09 14.87
C ASN A 180 -13.93 -17.99 13.89
N TYR A 181 -13.07 -17.60 12.96
CA TYR A 181 -13.28 -16.45 12.08
C TYR A 181 -14.58 -16.54 11.25
N LEU A 182 -14.97 -17.72 10.85
CA LEU A 182 -16.20 -18.00 10.09
C LEU A 182 -17.25 -18.74 10.92
N GLY A 183 -17.11 -18.77 12.24
CA GLY A 183 -17.97 -19.55 13.11
C GLY A 183 -17.76 -21.06 13.03
N SER A 184 -16.68 -21.50 12.37
CA SER A 184 -16.28 -22.90 12.28
C SER A 184 -15.18 -23.18 13.30
N SER A 185 -15.30 -24.32 14.01
CA SER A 185 -14.23 -24.78 14.89
C SER A 185 -12.98 -25.10 14.07
N CYS A 186 -11.83 -24.66 14.54
CA CYS A 186 -10.54 -25.04 13.98
C CYS A 186 -10.21 -26.51 14.34
N ASP A 187 -9.65 -27.23 13.40
CA ASP A 187 -9.04 -28.53 13.61
C ASP A 187 -7.56 -28.46 13.19
N GLU A 188 -6.88 -29.58 13.11
CA GLU A 188 -5.48 -29.67 12.67
C GLU A 188 -5.20 -29.09 11.26
N PHE A 189 -6.25 -28.85 10.48
CA PHE A 189 -6.19 -28.25 9.13
C PHE A 189 -6.64 -26.78 9.11
N GLY A 190 -6.96 -26.20 10.25
CA GLY A 190 -7.45 -24.82 10.39
C GLY A 190 -8.96 -24.65 10.22
N GLY A 191 -9.42 -23.40 10.29
CA GLY A 191 -10.83 -23.02 10.18
C GLY A 191 -11.36 -22.88 8.74
N ILE A 192 -10.47 -22.88 7.74
CA ILE A 192 -10.80 -22.65 6.33
C ILE A 192 -11.02 -24.00 5.66
N LYS A 193 -12.28 -24.38 5.41
CA LYS A 193 -12.64 -25.73 4.98
C LYS A 193 -13.40 -25.80 3.66
N SER A 194 -14.03 -24.71 3.24
CA SER A 194 -14.84 -24.68 2.05
C SER A 194 -14.25 -23.79 0.95
N GLU A 195 -14.64 -24.04 -0.30
CA GLU A 195 -14.31 -23.18 -1.42
C GLU A 195 -14.81 -21.74 -1.21
N LYS A 196 -15.95 -21.58 -0.53
CA LYS A 196 -16.48 -20.26 -0.16
C LYS A 196 -15.53 -19.52 0.78
N ASP A 197 -14.96 -20.20 1.76
CA ASP A 197 -14.02 -19.63 2.72
C ASP A 197 -12.72 -19.22 2.01
N MET A 198 -12.19 -20.11 1.16
CA MET A 198 -10.99 -19.81 0.35
C MET A 198 -11.20 -18.59 -0.55
N ASN A 199 -12.36 -18.51 -1.22
CA ASN A 199 -12.70 -17.38 -2.08
C ASN A 199 -12.85 -16.07 -1.29
N LEU A 200 -13.39 -16.12 -0.09
CA LEU A 200 -13.52 -14.96 0.79
C LEU A 200 -12.13 -14.43 1.20
N ILE A 201 -11.27 -15.32 1.64
CA ILE A 201 -9.91 -14.96 2.08
C ILE A 201 -9.06 -14.45 0.92
N ALA A 202 -9.12 -15.13 -0.23
CA ALA A 202 -8.41 -14.68 -1.43
C ALA A 202 -8.83 -13.27 -1.86
N ARG A 203 -10.14 -12.97 -1.80
CA ARG A 203 -10.66 -11.64 -2.10
C ARG A 203 -10.17 -10.62 -1.08
N SER A 204 -10.26 -10.94 0.20
CA SER A 204 -9.86 -10.06 1.28
C SER A 204 -8.35 -9.74 1.23
N LEU A 205 -7.49 -10.73 0.95
CA LEU A 205 -6.06 -10.49 0.73
C LEU A 205 -5.82 -9.61 -0.52
N ASN A 206 -6.56 -9.87 -1.61
CA ASN A 206 -6.46 -9.04 -2.81
C ASN A 206 -6.84 -7.58 -2.52
N ASP A 207 -7.89 -7.35 -1.75
CA ASP A 207 -8.34 -6.00 -1.38
C ASP A 207 -7.30 -5.31 -0.50
N GLN A 208 -6.66 -6.02 0.42
CA GLN A 208 -5.55 -5.49 1.21
C GLN A 208 -4.36 -5.09 0.32
N VAL A 209 -3.98 -5.94 -0.61
CA VAL A 209 -2.89 -5.64 -1.55
C VAL A 209 -3.24 -4.41 -2.41
N LEU A 210 -4.46 -4.33 -2.92
CA LEU A 210 -4.91 -3.19 -3.71
C LEU A 210 -4.91 -1.89 -2.90
N TRP A 211 -5.29 -1.95 -1.65
CA TRP A 211 -5.30 -0.81 -0.73
C TRP A 211 -3.88 -0.29 -0.46
N LEU A 212 -2.93 -1.19 -0.17
CA LEU A 212 -1.61 -0.81 0.36
C LEU A 212 -0.49 -0.78 -0.69
N ARG A 213 -0.72 -1.25 -1.92
CA ARG A 213 0.34 -1.44 -2.93
C ARG A 213 1.10 -0.18 -3.35
N ASN A 214 0.57 1.01 -3.05
CA ASN A 214 1.22 2.28 -3.42
C ASN A 214 2.29 2.71 -2.40
N HIS A 215 2.36 2.06 -1.23
CA HIS A 215 3.37 2.36 -0.22
C HIS A 215 4.75 1.81 -0.62
N PRO A 216 5.74 2.67 -0.89
CA PRO A 216 7.08 2.20 -1.26
C PRO A 216 7.80 1.45 -0.14
N ALA A 217 7.40 1.64 1.10
CA ALA A 217 7.92 0.93 2.26
C ALA A 217 7.67 -0.58 2.22
N ILE A 218 6.56 -1.03 1.61
CA ILE A 218 6.18 -2.44 1.60
C ILE A 218 7.07 -3.25 0.67
N ILE A 219 7.74 -4.28 1.21
CA ILE A 219 8.64 -5.15 0.46
C ILE A 219 8.20 -6.62 0.42
N ALA A 220 7.34 -7.04 1.31
CA ALA A 220 6.85 -8.41 1.36
C ALA A 220 5.46 -8.50 1.98
N TRP A 221 4.74 -9.54 1.60
CA TRP A 221 3.41 -9.90 2.09
C TRP A 221 3.48 -11.31 2.69
N PHE A 222 3.03 -11.46 3.92
CA PHE A 222 2.89 -12.75 4.57
C PHE A 222 1.44 -13.21 4.47
N VAL A 223 1.22 -14.37 3.89
CA VAL A 223 -0.10 -14.97 3.73
C VAL A 223 -0.56 -15.71 4.99
N GLY A 224 0.35 -15.94 5.90
CA GLY A 224 0.13 -16.48 7.23
C GLY A 224 1.33 -16.16 8.09
N SER A 225 1.16 -16.03 9.40
CA SER A 225 2.25 -15.64 10.29
C SER A 225 2.78 -16.78 11.17
N ASP A 226 2.02 -17.86 11.37
CA ASP A 226 2.39 -19.03 12.18
C ASP A 226 1.90 -20.33 11.53
#